data_c84c1725624816ae2e0d0d7bc7f27434
#
_entry.id   c84c1725624816ae2e0d0d7bc7f27434
#
_cell.length_a   1.000
_cell.length_b   1.000
_cell.length_c   1.000
_cell.angle_alpha   90.00
_cell.angle_beta   90.00
_cell.angle_gamma   90.00
#
_symmetry.space_group_name_H-M   'P 1'
#
loop_
_entity.id
_entity.type
_entity.pdbx_description
1 polymer ?
#
loop_
_entity_poly.entity_id
_entity_poly.type
_entity_poly.pdbx_seq_one_letter_code
_entity_poly.pdbx_strand_id
1 'polypeptide(L)'
;MLIFHLKKEWFEKVKSGEKTHEYRELTPYWFERVEKLKWAMKENTIIIALCSGYPAQKEFETKSKRIVYAELKNISVVDGKNTDLKIDRKVFDIQFKVAKE
;
A
#
# COMPACT_ATOMS: atom_id res chain seq x y z
N MET A 1 -9.90 7.21 0.42
CA MET A 1 -9.16 5.94 0.36
C MET A 1 -7.75 6.19 -0.16
N LEU A 2 -6.74 5.63 0.49
CA LEU A 2 -5.37 5.73 -0.01
C LEU A 2 -5.13 4.74 -1.12
N ILE A 3 -4.49 5.20 -2.18
CA ILE A 3 -4.22 4.40 -3.38
C ILE A 3 -2.70 4.34 -3.58
N PHE A 4 -2.18 3.12 -3.76
CA PHE A 4 -0.77 2.91 -4.09
C PHE A 4 -0.65 2.49 -5.55
N HIS A 5 0.16 3.22 -6.32
CA HIS A 5 0.41 2.91 -7.71
C HIS A 5 1.70 2.12 -7.83
N LEU A 6 1.61 0.92 -8.39
CA LEU A 6 2.72 -0.03 -8.47
C LEU A 6 3.08 -0.34 -9.91
N LYS A 7 4.34 -0.75 -10.11
CA LYS A 7 4.74 -1.36 -11.36
C LYS A 7 4.06 -2.73 -11.46
N LYS A 8 3.83 -3.20 -12.67
CA LYS A 8 3.11 -4.45 -12.91
C LYS A 8 3.71 -5.63 -12.15
N GLU A 9 5.02 -5.78 -12.12
CA GLU A 9 5.69 -6.89 -11.45
C GLU A 9 5.38 -6.92 -9.94
N TRP A 10 5.37 -5.77 -9.28
CA TRP A 10 5.06 -5.67 -7.87
C TRP A 10 3.58 -5.89 -7.60
N PHE A 11 2.73 -5.36 -8.49
CA PHE A 11 1.29 -5.56 -8.40
C PHE A 11 0.94 -7.05 -8.46
N GLU A 12 1.54 -7.81 -9.37
CA GLU A 12 1.28 -9.24 -9.49
C GLU A 12 1.67 -10.00 -8.21
N LYS A 13 2.75 -9.59 -7.55
CA LYS A 13 3.16 -10.18 -6.26
C LYS A 13 2.19 -9.85 -5.14
N VAL A 14 1.63 -8.65 -5.14
CA VAL A 14 0.58 -8.27 -4.18
C VAL A 14 -0.67 -9.12 -4.42
N LYS A 15 -1.09 -9.21 -5.67
CA LYS A 15 -2.30 -9.94 -6.06
C LYS A 15 -2.23 -11.43 -5.70
N SER A 16 -1.06 -12.03 -5.85
CA SER A 16 -0.84 -13.45 -5.53
C SER A 16 -0.74 -13.72 -4.03
N GLY A 17 -0.57 -12.67 -3.21
CA GLY A 17 -0.34 -12.79 -1.78
C GLY A 17 1.13 -12.96 -1.39
N GLU A 18 2.03 -12.99 -2.37
CA GLU A 18 3.47 -13.10 -2.11
C GLU A 18 4.01 -11.87 -1.40
N LYS A 19 3.53 -10.67 -1.78
CA LYS A 19 3.94 -9.40 -1.18
C LYS A 19 2.82 -8.86 -0.30
N THR A 20 3.13 -8.65 0.98
CA THR A 20 2.18 -8.16 1.98
C THR A 20 2.61 -6.85 2.64
N HIS A 21 3.68 -6.26 2.15
CA HIS A 21 4.22 -4.99 2.64
C HIS A 21 4.49 -4.05 1.47
N GLU A 22 4.17 -2.77 1.66
CA GLU A 22 4.52 -1.72 0.73
C GLU A 22 5.40 -0.72 1.46
N TYR A 23 6.49 -0.30 0.83
CA TYR A 23 7.47 0.60 1.43
C TYR A 23 7.46 1.95 0.75
N ARG A 24 7.49 3.02 1.54
CA ARG A 24 7.52 4.40 1.04
C ARG A 24 8.52 5.22 1.82
N GLU A 25 9.20 6.14 1.13
CA GLU A 25 10.16 7.02 1.77
C GLU A 25 9.47 7.99 2.74
N LEU A 26 10.23 8.45 3.74
CA LEU A 26 9.74 9.38 4.76
C LEU A 26 9.71 10.80 4.21
N THR A 27 8.88 11.04 3.21
CA THR A 27 8.70 12.37 2.62
C THR A 27 7.52 13.08 3.29
N PRO A 28 7.45 14.44 3.21
CA PRO A 28 6.29 15.16 3.73
C PRO A 28 4.97 14.65 3.16
N TYR A 29 4.97 14.29 1.87
CA TYR A 29 3.80 13.72 1.20
C TYR A 29 3.30 12.46 1.92
N TRP A 30 4.20 11.49 2.19
CA TRP A 30 3.82 10.24 2.83
C TRP A 30 3.60 10.39 4.32
N PHE A 31 4.34 11.28 5.01
CA PHE A 31 4.11 11.55 6.42
C PHE A 31 2.68 11.99 6.69
N GLU A 32 2.18 12.92 5.92
CA GLU A 32 0.81 13.42 6.10
C GLU A 32 -0.21 12.30 5.91
N ARG A 33 -0.05 11.49 4.88
CA ARG A 33 -0.96 10.39 4.58
C ARG A 33 -0.92 9.29 5.62
N VAL A 34 0.28 8.92 6.05
CA VAL A 34 0.47 7.88 7.07
C VAL A 34 -0.10 8.31 8.41
N GLU A 35 0.09 9.56 8.82
CA GLU A 35 -0.48 10.06 10.07
C GLU A 35 -2.02 9.97 10.07
N LYS A 36 -2.65 10.33 8.98
CA LYS A 36 -4.10 10.22 8.85
C LYS A 36 -4.56 8.76 8.93
N LEU A 37 -3.81 7.85 8.31
CA LEU A 37 -4.12 6.42 8.38
C LEU A 37 -3.98 5.89 9.80
N LYS A 38 -2.93 6.25 10.52
CA LYS A 38 -2.71 5.82 11.90
C LYS A 38 -3.86 6.24 12.80
N TRP A 39 -4.36 7.45 12.64
CA TRP A 39 -5.52 7.92 13.38
C TRP A 39 -6.75 7.08 13.07
N ALA A 40 -7.04 6.86 11.79
CA ALA A 40 -8.21 6.12 11.35
C ALA A 40 -8.16 4.65 11.83
N MET A 41 -6.97 4.04 11.88
CA MET A 41 -6.79 2.65 12.30
C MET A 41 -7.16 2.39 13.76
N LYS A 42 -7.17 3.42 14.60
CA LYS A 42 -7.46 3.25 16.03
C LYS A 42 -8.86 2.73 16.29
N GLU A 43 -9.81 3.07 15.43
CA GLU A 43 -11.21 2.74 15.64
C GLU A 43 -11.89 2.07 14.45
N ASN A 44 -11.18 1.93 13.34
CA ASN A 44 -11.77 1.43 12.10
C ASN A 44 -10.87 0.44 11.38
N THR A 45 -11.52 -0.47 10.65
CA THR A 45 -10.83 -1.26 9.63
C THR A 45 -10.62 -0.35 8.42
N ILE A 46 -9.38 -0.23 7.97
CA ILE A 46 -9.04 0.65 6.85
C ILE A 46 -8.73 -0.20 5.62
N ILE A 47 -9.38 0.14 4.52
CA ILE A 47 -9.15 -0.51 3.23
C ILE A 47 -8.32 0.43 2.36
N ILE A 48 -7.27 -0.12 1.75
CA ILE A 48 -6.42 0.59 0.80
C ILE A 48 -6.55 -0.07 -0.58
N ALA A 49 -6.21 0.67 -1.63
CA ALA A 49 -6.18 0.14 -2.99
C ALA A 49 -4.73 0.06 -3.48
N LEU A 50 -4.39 -1.06 -4.10
CA LEU A 50 -3.09 -1.25 -4.75
C LEU A 50 -3.37 -1.48 -6.23
N CYS A 51 -2.75 -0.67 -7.08
CA CYS A 51 -3.08 -0.60 -8.50
C CYS A 51 -1.87 -0.87 -9.38
N SER A 52 -2.10 -1.52 -10.51
CA SER A 52 -1.10 -1.62 -11.58
C SER A 52 -1.17 -0.35 -12.41
N GLY A 53 -0.15 0.52 -12.31
CA GLY A 53 -0.14 1.80 -13.00
C GLY A 53 -1.20 2.76 -12.46
N TYR A 54 -1.86 3.46 -13.36
CA TYR A 54 -2.84 4.52 -13.02
C TYR A 54 -4.20 4.23 -13.67
N PRO A 55 -5.04 3.42 -13.01
CA PRO A 55 -6.37 3.13 -13.55
C PRO A 55 -7.22 4.38 -13.69
N ALA A 56 -8.13 4.39 -14.65
CA ALA A 56 -9.10 5.46 -14.82
C ALA A 56 -10.11 5.45 -13.67
N GLN A 57 -10.72 6.60 -13.39
CA GLN A 57 -11.70 6.76 -12.31
C GLN A 57 -12.77 5.67 -12.33
N LYS A 58 -13.33 5.38 -13.51
CA LYS A 58 -14.39 4.38 -13.64
C LYS A 58 -13.96 2.96 -13.32
N GLU A 59 -12.64 2.65 -13.38
CA GLU A 59 -12.14 1.33 -13.03
C GLU A 59 -12.33 1.04 -11.53
N PHE A 60 -12.38 2.07 -10.70
CA PHE A 60 -12.64 1.92 -9.26
C PHE A 60 -14.10 1.62 -8.95
N GLU A 61 -14.98 1.82 -9.92
CA GLU A 61 -16.41 1.58 -9.79
C GLU A 61 -16.82 0.21 -10.32
N THR A 62 -15.88 -0.54 -10.89
CA THR A 62 -16.09 -1.84 -11.49
C THR A 62 -15.06 -2.83 -10.96
N LYS A 63 -15.15 -4.11 -11.35
CA LYS A 63 -14.16 -5.12 -11.00
C LYS A 63 -12.99 -5.08 -11.98
N SER A 64 -12.10 -4.13 -11.80
CA SER A 64 -10.91 -4.04 -12.62
C SER A 64 -9.85 -5.04 -12.17
N LYS A 65 -9.21 -5.72 -13.11
CA LYS A 65 -8.10 -6.63 -12.83
C LYS A 65 -6.82 -5.89 -12.42
N ARG A 66 -6.81 -4.57 -12.57
CA ARG A 66 -5.69 -3.71 -12.24
C ARG A 66 -5.75 -3.12 -10.84
N ILE A 67 -6.76 -3.50 -10.06
CA ILE A 67 -6.97 -2.96 -8.72
C ILE A 67 -7.21 -4.10 -7.74
N VAL A 68 -6.44 -4.08 -6.65
CA VAL A 68 -6.62 -5.02 -5.55
C VAL A 68 -6.88 -4.19 -4.30
N TYR A 69 -7.87 -4.59 -3.52
CA TYR A 69 -8.17 -3.95 -2.24
C TYR A 69 -7.59 -4.80 -1.10
N ALA A 70 -7.04 -4.13 -0.11
CA ALA A 70 -6.40 -4.79 1.01
C ALA A 70 -6.76 -4.11 2.33
N GLU A 71 -6.82 -4.90 3.39
CA GLU A 71 -7.00 -4.39 4.74
C GLU A 71 -5.65 -3.97 5.30
N LEU A 72 -5.57 -2.74 5.79
CA LEU A 72 -4.37 -2.21 6.43
C LEU A 72 -4.19 -2.87 7.80
N LYS A 73 -3.02 -3.46 8.05
CA LYS A 73 -2.76 -4.19 9.29
C LYS A 73 -1.85 -3.45 10.26
N ASN A 74 -0.78 -2.84 9.74
CA ASN A 74 0.17 -2.14 10.59
C ASN A 74 0.99 -1.15 9.77
N ILE A 75 1.47 -0.11 10.44
CA ILE A 75 2.39 0.84 9.85
C ILE A 75 3.53 1.04 10.84
N SER A 76 4.76 0.86 10.37
CA SER A 76 5.96 1.05 11.18
C SER A 76 7.04 1.74 10.36
N VAL A 77 8.16 2.04 10.99
CA VAL A 77 9.33 2.61 10.32
C VAL A 77 10.44 1.59 10.44
N VAL A 78 11.03 1.23 9.31
CA VAL A 78 12.07 0.21 9.25
C VAL A 78 13.28 0.71 8.45
N ASP A 79 14.38 -0.04 8.50
CA ASP A 79 15.58 0.26 7.72
C ASP A 79 15.32 -0.08 6.25
N GLY A 80 15.49 0.91 5.37
CA GLY A 80 15.23 0.73 3.93
C GLY A 80 16.19 -0.22 3.23
N LYS A 81 17.34 -0.53 3.82
CA LYS A 81 18.29 -1.48 3.24
C LYS A 81 17.69 -2.88 3.09
N ASN A 82 16.80 -3.25 3.98
CA ASN A 82 16.19 -4.58 4.04
C ASN A 82 14.84 -4.64 3.32
N THR A 83 14.53 -3.63 2.52
CA THR A 83 13.26 -3.54 1.80
C THR A 83 13.47 -3.55 0.30
N ASP A 84 12.37 -3.55 -0.45
CA ASP A 84 12.40 -3.47 -1.91
C ASP A 84 13.07 -2.20 -2.41
N LEU A 85 13.08 -1.14 -1.60
CA LEU A 85 13.66 0.15 -1.98
C LEU A 85 15.19 0.13 -1.99
N LYS A 86 15.79 -0.75 -1.18
CA LYS A 86 17.26 -0.90 -1.10
C LYS A 86 17.99 0.42 -0.89
N ILE A 87 17.49 1.26 0.00
CA ILE A 87 18.07 2.57 0.28
C ILE A 87 18.60 2.62 1.71
N ASP A 88 19.68 3.37 1.91
CA ASP A 88 20.36 3.50 3.20
C ASP A 88 19.70 4.61 4.06
N ARG A 89 18.44 4.43 4.39
CA ARG A 89 17.68 5.32 5.26
C ARG A 89 16.41 4.62 5.71
N LYS A 90 15.77 5.16 6.74
CA LYS A 90 14.51 4.61 7.24
C LYS A 90 13.37 4.89 6.27
N VAL A 91 12.43 3.98 6.20
CA VAL A 91 11.25 4.07 5.32
C VAL A 91 10.00 3.62 6.09
N PHE A 92 8.83 4.00 5.59
CA PHE A 92 7.58 3.45 6.09
C PHE A 92 7.40 2.03 5.59
N ASP A 93 6.99 1.15 6.49
CA ASP A 93 6.56 -0.21 6.20
C ASP A 93 5.07 -0.28 6.42
N ILE A 94 4.32 -0.46 5.35
CA ILE A 94 2.86 -0.50 5.37
C ILE A 94 2.45 -1.95 5.12
N GLN A 95 2.03 -2.61 6.20
CA GLN A 95 1.63 -4.02 6.16
C GLN A 95 0.13 -4.13 5.89
N PHE A 96 -0.24 -5.02 4.99
CA PHE A 96 -1.62 -5.20 4.59
C PHE A 96 -1.94 -6.67 4.32
N LYS A 97 -3.22 -6.97 4.23
CA LYS A 97 -3.71 -8.29 3.84
C LYS A 97 -4.73 -8.10 2.71
N VAL A 98 -4.48 -8.74 1.58
CA VAL A 98 -5.37 -8.66 0.42
C VAL A 98 -6.72 -9.28 0.78
N ALA A 99 -7.79 -8.57 0.46
CA ALA A 99 -9.14 -9.06 0.65
C ALA A 99 -9.38 -10.22 -0.32
N LYS A 100 -9.88 -11.32 0.20
CA LYS A 100 -10.28 -12.46 -0.64
C LYS A 100 -11.70 -12.22 -1.14
N GLU A 101 -11.91 -12.51 -2.40
CA GLU A 101 -13.22 -12.46 -3.01
C GLU A 101 -14.11 -13.60 -2.52
#